data_f870ef247574567210c99023a3e2c04e
#
_entry.id   f870ef247574567210c99023a3e2c04e
#
_cell.length_a   1.000
_cell.length_b   1.000
_cell.length_c   1.000
_cell.angle_alpha   90.00
_cell.angle_beta   90.00
_cell.angle_gamma   90.00
#
_symmetry.space_group_name_H-M   'P 1'
#
loop_
_entity.id
_entity.type
_entity.pdbx_description
1 polymer ?
#
loop_
_entity_poly.entity_id
_entity_poly.type
_entity_poly.pdbx_seq_one_letter_code
_entity_poly.pdbx_strand_id
1 'polypeptide(L)'
;MVFSVKTFNNINQIGLKELGNAFQIDGDKSDNPDAYILRSQNLHGQEFPSKLKAIARAGAGTNNIPVDQATAQGIVVFKTPGANANAVKEAVLASILLSARDYIAANSWANGLSGDDVPKQVEAGKKQFAGTEIAEKTLGVIGLGAIGGRIANDAYRLGMNVLGYDPYVSIETAWNISSHVKRVADIKEIFEKSDYITIHVPLTEDTRATFDQEAFGLMQKGTTLINFARGELVDNAALFEALEAGVIKRYITDFGVDELLRHPQITVFPHLGGSTEEAELNCAIMAGKTIRRFMETGEIINSVNFPNVRQALSAPYRITLINKNVPNIVARISTAVSDLNINIDNIINRSKGDYAYTLLDLDESDQSKIQDLVDKFENSDNIVRVRLIKK
;
A
#
# COMPACT_ATOMS: atom_id res chain seq x y z
N MET A 1 -22.76 20.75 -8.46
CA MET A 1 -21.62 21.33 -7.69
C MET A 1 -20.35 20.87 -8.36
N VAL A 2 -19.35 21.75 -8.58
CA VAL A 2 -18.04 21.36 -9.15
C VAL A 2 -17.03 21.33 -8.02
N PHE A 3 -16.34 20.20 -7.86
CA PHE A 3 -15.31 20.01 -6.85
C PHE A 3 -13.95 20.45 -7.40
N SER A 4 -13.16 21.16 -6.61
CA SER A 4 -11.81 21.60 -6.96
C SER A 4 -10.78 20.59 -6.42
N VAL A 5 -9.85 20.15 -7.27
CA VAL A 5 -8.79 19.20 -6.93
C VAL A 5 -7.43 19.81 -7.25
N LYS A 6 -6.57 19.92 -6.23
CA LYS A 6 -5.19 20.31 -6.40
C LYS A 6 -4.30 19.09 -6.55
N THR A 7 -3.44 19.07 -7.57
CA THR A 7 -2.47 18.00 -7.77
C THR A 7 -1.06 18.48 -7.44
N PHE A 8 -0.27 17.60 -6.82
CA PHE A 8 1.15 17.83 -6.56
C PHE A 8 1.98 16.77 -7.27
N ASN A 9 3.14 17.15 -7.73
CA ASN A 9 3.99 16.33 -8.58
C ASN A 9 3.34 16.06 -9.96
N ASN A 10 4.00 15.26 -10.76
CA ASN A 10 3.48 14.89 -12.07
C ASN A 10 2.54 13.66 -11.93
N ILE A 11 1.25 13.91 -11.71
CA ILE A 11 0.24 12.85 -11.68
C ILE A 11 -0.23 12.55 -13.10
N ASN A 12 -0.29 11.26 -13.46
CA ASN A 12 -0.69 10.83 -14.80
C ASN A 12 -2.09 11.33 -15.17
N GLN A 13 -2.17 12.07 -16.28
CA GLN A 13 -3.40 12.73 -16.74
C GLN A 13 -4.52 11.76 -17.11
N ILE A 14 -4.18 10.54 -17.58
CA ILE A 14 -5.18 9.50 -17.87
C ILE A 14 -5.87 9.07 -16.56
N GLY A 15 -5.09 8.92 -15.48
CA GLY A 15 -5.65 8.60 -14.18
C GLY A 15 -6.54 9.70 -13.60
N LEU A 16 -6.20 10.97 -13.86
CA LEU A 16 -7.01 12.12 -13.42
C LEU A 16 -8.37 12.21 -14.14
N LYS A 17 -8.51 11.65 -15.36
CA LYS A 17 -9.81 11.57 -16.06
C LYS A 17 -10.86 10.75 -15.31
N GLU A 18 -10.44 9.85 -14.42
CA GLU A 18 -11.35 9.06 -13.56
C GLU A 18 -12.13 9.90 -12.55
N LEU A 19 -11.70 11.13 -12.28
CA LEU A 19 -12.47 12.09 -11.48
C LEU A 19 -13.82 12.42 -12.16
N GLY A 20 -13.84 12.53 -13.49
CA GLY A 20 -15.06 12.86 -14.26
C GLY A 20 -15.35 14.36 -14.29
N ASN A 21 -16.48 14.74 -14.93
CA ASN A 21 -16.82 16.12 -15.27
C ASN A 21 -17.23 16.98 -14.06
N ALA A 22 -17.55 16.37 -12.93
CA ALA A 22 -17.88 17.09 -11.70
C ALA A 22 -16.65 17.64 -10.95
N PHE A 23 -15.44 17.47 -11.50
CA PHE A 23 -14.19 17.86 -10.88
C PHE A 23 -13.37 18.78 -11.79
N GLN A 24 -12.90 19.86 -11.20
CA GLN A 24 -11.96 20.79 -11.84
C GLN A 24 -10.57 20.59 -11.22
N ILE A 25 -9.58 20.36 -12.09
CA ILE A 25 -8.19 20.17 -11.69
C ILE A 25 -7.45 21.47 -11.89
N ASP A 26 -7.09 22.16 -10.81
CA ASP A 26 -6.50 23.49 -10.85
C ASP A 26 -4.96 23.48 -10.78
N GLY A 27 -4.36 22.27 -10.63
CA GLY A 27 -2.92 22.14 -10.41
C GLY A 27 -2.48 22.90 -9.16
N ASP A 28 -1.35 23.61 -9.25
CA ASP A 28 -0.80 24.40 -8.14
C ASP A 28 -1.53 25.74 -7.89
N LYS A 29 -2.55 26.07 -8.68
CA LYS A 29 -3.21 27.38 -8.67
C LYS A 29 -4.38 27.50 -7.68
N SER A 30 -4.86 26.37 -7.09
CA SER A 30 -5.98 26.42 -6.14
C SER A 30 -5.49 26.64 -4.72
N ASP A 31 -5.91 27.74 -4.11
CA ASP A 31 -5.58 28.06 -2.72
C ASP A 31 -6.50 27.36 -1.69
N ASN A 32 -7.71 26.95 -2.11
CA ASN A 32 -8.69 26.33 -1.21
C ASN A 32 -9.46 25.20 -1.91
N PRO A 33 -8.79 24.09 -2.29
CA PRO A 33 -9.40 22.97 -2.98
C PRO A 33 -10.20 22.05 -2.03
N ASP A 34 -11.09 21.26 -2.65
CA ASP A 34 -11.86 20.23 -1.94
C ASP A 34 -11.04 18.97 -1.67
N ALA A 35 -10.08 18.66 -2.55
CA ALA A 35 -9.23 17.47 -2.41
C ALA A 35 -7.80 17.71 -2.94
N TYR A 36 -6.86 16.93 -2.39
CA TYR A 36 -5.49 16.82 -2.88
C TYR A 36 -5.26 15.44 -3.51
N ILE A 37 -4.50 15.41 -4.61
CA ILE A 37 -3.90 14.20 -5.16
C ILE A 37 -2.39 14.43 -5.27
N LEU A 38 -1.59 13.56 -4.64
CA LEU A 38 -0.13 13.69 -4.60
C LEU A 38 0.57 12.34 -4.69
N ARG A 39 1.87 12.36 -4.96
CA ARG A 39 2.73 11.16 -4.92
C ARG A 39 3.82 11.31 -3.84
N SER A 40 4.83 12.12 -4.09
CA SER A 40 6.00 12.29 -3.22
C SER A 40 6.05 13.62 -2.49
N GLN A 41 5.13 14.55 -2.76
CA GLN A 41 5.06 15.84 -2.09
C GLN A 41 4.98 15.65 -0.57
N ASN A 42 5.88 16.30 0.16
CA ASN A 42 5.83 16.35 1.62
C ASN A 42 4.84 17.44 2.06
N LEU A 43 3.86 17.06 2.86
CA LEU A 43 2.86 17.96 3.44
C LEU A 43 3.10 18.27 4.92
N HIS A 44 4.15 17.73 5.54
CA HIS A 44 4.48 18.06 6.92
C HIS A 44 4.84 19.54 7.07
N GLY A 45 4.34 20.19 8.12
CA GLY A 45 4.54 21.61 8.39
C GLY A 45 3.68 22.55 7.55
N GLN A 46 2.75 22.02 6.73
CA GLN A 46 1.80 22.82 5.97
C GLN A 46 0.46 22.91 6.71
N GLU A 47 -0.19 24.08 6.63
CA GLU A 47 -1.56 24.25 7.04
C GLU A 47 -2.51 23.76 5.95
N PHE A 48 -3.57 23.05 6.34
CA PHE A 48 -4.57 22.57 5.39
C PHE A 48 -5.70 23.59 5.25
N PRO A 49 -6.13 23.88 4.00
CA PRO A 49 -7.28 24.75 3.75
C PRO A 49 -8.56 24.21 4.42
N SER A 50 -9.41 25.10 4.92
CA SER A 50 -10.65 24.74 5.63
C SER A 50 -11.62 23.91 4.79
N LYS A 51 -11.62 24.12 3.46
CA LYS A 51 -12.46 23.39 2.50
C LYS A 51 -11.96 22.00 2.18
N LEU A 52 -10.71 21.68 2.49
CA LEU A 52 -10.08 20.39 2.16
C LEU A 52 -10.78 19.24 2.91
N LYS A 53 -11.27 18.26 2.19
CA LYS A 53 -12.02 17.10 2.71
C LYS A 53 -11.27 15.79 2.56
N ALA A 54 -10.38 15.72 1.57
CA ALA A 54 -9.70 14.48 1.22
C ALA A 54 -8.29 14.71 0.69
N ILE A 55 -7.39 13.78 1.01
CA ILE A 55 -6.04 13.69 0.44
C ILE A 55 -5.85 12.28 -0.09
N ALA A 56 -5.58 12.11 -1.38
CA ALA A 56 -5.25 10.81 -1.96
C ALA A 56 -3.77 10.76 -2.36
N ARG A 57 -3.04 9.83 -1.77
CA ARG A 57 -1.68 9.52 -2.23
C ARG A 57 -1.72 8.48 -3.33
N ALA A 58 -1.20 8.81 -4.50
CA ALA A 58 -0.95 7.87 -5.59
C ALA A 58 0.25 6.96 -5.24
N GLY A 59 0.02 5.99 -4.36
CA GLY A 59 1.02 5.06 -3.83
C GLY A 59 0.57 4.36 -2.55
N ALA A 60 1.35 3.40 -2.06
CA ALA A 60 0.97 2.55 -0.92
C ALA A 60 1.33 3.17 0.45
N GLY A 61 2.45 3.88 0.57
CA GLY A 61 2.87 4.53 1.83
C GLY A 61 2.20 5.89 2.03
N THR A 62 2.26 6.47 3.23
CA THR A 62 1.68 7.79 3.54
C THR A 62 2.56 8.61 4.49
N ASN A 63 3.83 8.25 4.60
CA ASN A 63 4.83 8.89 5.47
C ASN A 63 5.12 10.37 5.14
N ASN A 64 4.74 10.83 3.95
CA ASN A 64 4.86 12.22 3.52
C ASN A 64 3.60 13.08 3.83
N ILE A 65 2.61 12.51 4.53
CA ILE A 65 1.36 13.17 4.90
C ILE A 65 1.23 13.20 6.41
N PRO A 66 0.99 14.36 7.06
CA PRO A 66 0.74 14.45 8.50
C PRO A 66 -0.69 13.92 8.81
N VAL A 67 -0.80 12.60 8.91
CA VAL A 67 -2.08 11.88 9.03
C VAL A 67 -2.86 12.30 10.26
N ASP A 68 -2.19 12.52 11.41
CA ASP A 68 -2.84 12.91 12.66
C ASP A 68 -3.44 14.32 12.55
N GLN A 69 -2.71 15.26 11.94
CA GLN A 69 -3.21 16.61 11.67
C GLN A 69 -4.44 16.56 10.74
N ALA A 70 -4.40 15.77 9.67
CA ALA A 70 -5.52 15.58 8.76
C ALA A 70 -6.73 14.99 9.49
N THR A 71 -6.52 14.00 10.37
CA THR A 71 -7.56 13.35 11.15
C THR A 71 -8.26 14.33 12.09
N ALA A 72 -7.48 15.14 12.82
CA ALA A 72 -8.01 16.13 13.74
C ALA A 72 -8.88 17.20 13.04
N GLN A 73 -8.61 17.46 11.74
CA GLN A 73 -9.39 18.39 10.91
C GLN A 73 -10.51 17.70 10.11
N GLY A 74 -10.75 16.42 10.32
CA GLY A 74 -11.76 15.67 9.58
C GLY A 74 -11.44 15.55 8.08
N ILE A 75 -10.17 15.45 7.72
CA ILE A 75 -9.71 15.23 6.34
C ILE A 75 -9.40 13.74 6.17
N VAL A 76 -10.02 13.09 5.20
CA VAL A 76 -9.81 11.67 4.93
C VAL A 76 -8.57 11.47 4.08
N VAL A 77 -7.62 10.69 4.58
CA VAL A 77 -6.38 10.36 3.88
C VAL A 77 -6.51 8.98 3.25
N PHE A 78 -6.35 8.91 1.93
CA PHE A 78 -6.42 7.70 1.13
C PHE A 78 -5.05 7.29 0.60
N LYS A 79 -4.88 5.98 0.41
CA LYS A 79 -3.75 5.38 -0.32
C LYS A 79 -4.27 4.51 -1.46
N THR A 80 -3.37 4.04 -2.34
CA THR A 80 -3.70 3.19 -3.47
C THR A 80 -3.05 1.80 -3.31
N PRO A 81 -3.57 0.97 -2.38
CA PRO A 81 -2.95 -0.33 -2.09
C PRO A 81 -3.10 -1.26 -3.28
N GLY A 82 -2.02 -1.95 -3.63
CA GLY A 82 -2.00 -2.95 -4.70
C GLY A 82 -1.97 -2.37 -6.13
N ALA A 83 -2.05 -1.05 -6.32
CA ALA A 83 -1.99 -0.44 -7.65
C ALA A 83 -0.64 -0.66 -8.35
N ASN A 84 0.45 -0.73 -7.59
CA ASN A 84 1.81 -1.03 -8.05
C ASN A 84 2.20 -2.50 -7.87
N ALA A 85 1.26 -3.39 -7.51
CA ALA A 85 1.60 -4.75 -7.12
C ALA A 85 2.26 -5.55 -8.23
N ASN A 86 1.88 -5.33 -9.49
CA ASN A 86 2.49 -6.01 -10.62
C ASN A 86 3.95 -5.60 -10.81
N ALA A 87 4.26 -4.32 -10.73
CA ALA A 87 5.63 -3.83 -10.85
C ALA A 87 6.55 -4.42 -9.76
N VAL A 88 6.10 -4.41 -8.50
CA VAL A 88 6.87 -5.03 -7.39
C VAL A 88 7.04 -6.53 -7.61
N LYS A 89 5.98 -7.23 -8.06
CA LYS A 89 6.06 -8.66 -8.39
C LYS A 89 7.16 -8.92 -9.44
N GLU A 90 7.21 -8.14 -10.50
CA GLU A 90 8.22 -8.28 -11.56
C GLU A 90 9.64 -8.00 -11.05
N ALA A 91 9.81 -6.98 -10.22
CA ALA A 91 11.11 -6.67 -9.59
C ALA A 91 11.61 -7.82 -8.69
N VAL A 92 10.70 -8.44 -7.91
CA VAL A 92 11.03 -9.60 -7.07
C VAL A 92 11.40 -10.82 -7.92
N LEU A 93 10.63 -11.13 -8.97
CA LEU A 93 10.94 -12.25 -9.88
C LEU A 93 12.27 -12.03 -10.60
N ALA A 94 12.55 -10.82 -11.07
CA ALA A 94 13.84 -10.46 -11.64
C ALA A 94 14.96 -10.67 -10.61
N SER A 95 14.77 -10.30 -9.35
CA SER A 95 15.74 -10.49 -8.27
C SER A 95 16.03 -11.97 -8.01
N ILE A 96 15.01 -12.83 -8.03
CA ILE A 96 15.17 -14.30 -7.94
C ILE A 96 16.06 -14.80 -9.09
N LEU A 97 15.76 -14.41 -10.32
CA LEU A 97 16.52 -14.84 -11.51
C LEU A 97 17.95 -14.32 -11.50
N LEU A 98 18.16 -13.05 -11.12
CA LEU A 98 19.49 -12.43 -11.01
C LEU A 98 20.33 -13.05 -9.90
N SER A 99 19.69 -13.53 -8.81
CA SER A 99 20.42 -14.19 -7.71
C SER A 99 20.80 -15.63 -8.02
N ALA A 100 20.01 -16.31 -8.86
CA ALA A 100 20.32 -17.67 -9.31
C ALA A 100 21.56 -17.72 -10.21
N ARG A 101 21.76 -16.66 -11.01
CA ARG A 101 22.94 -16.48 -11.88
C ARG A 101 23.41 -15.04 -11.75
N ASP A 102 24.65 -14.83 -11.33
CA ASP A 102 25.18 -13.49 -11.08
C ASP A 102 25.44 -12.70 -12.37
N TYR A 103 24.36 -12.40 -13.11
CA TYR A 103 24.44 -11.64 -14.35
C TYR A 103 24.97 -10.22 -14.16
N ILE A 104 24.78 -9.61 -13.00
CA ILE A 104 25.27 -8.26 -12.71
C ILE A 104 26.80 -8.26 -12.68
N ALA A 105 27.40 -9.15 -11.90
CA ALA A 105 28.85 -9.30 -11.85
C ALA A 105 29.43 -9.82 -13.17
N ALA A 106 28.76 -10.79 -13.81
CA ALA A 106 29.16 -11.30 -15.09
C ALA A 106 29.20 -10.23 -16.19
N ASN A 107 28.16 -9.36 -16.24
CA ASN A 107 28.13 -8.25 -17.18
C ASN A 107 29.23 -7.22 -16.91
N SER A 108 29.44 -6.86 -15.64
CA SER A 108 30.50 -5.93 -15.24
C SER A 108 31.90 -6.48 -15.66
N TRP A 109 32.15 -7.77 -15.39
CA TRP A 109 33.39 -8.43 -15.79
C TRP A 109 33.57 -8.46 -17.32
N ALA A 110 32.53 -8.86 -18.07
CA ALA A 110 32.62 -8.95 -19.53
C ALA A 110 32.88 -7.57 -20.16
N ASN A 111 32.29 -6.51 -19.66
CA ASN A 111 32.55 -5.15 -20.15
C ASN A 111 33.93 -4.61 -19.80
N GLY A 112 34.64 -5.24 -18.87
CA GLY A 112 36.03 -4.94 -18.54
C GLY A 112 37.07 -5.64 -19.44
N LEU A 113 36.65 -6.57 -20.30
CA LEU A 113 37.53 -7.29 -21.20
C LEU A 113 37.98 -6.37 -22.35
N SER A 114 39.24 -6.56 -22.78
CA SER A 114 39.83 -5.80 -23.90
C SER A 114 40.92 -6.58 -24.60
N GLY A 115 41.34 -6.11 -25.78
CA GLY A 115 42.42 -6.69 -26.60
C GLY A 115 41.90 -7.57 -27.74
N ASP A 116 42.85 -8.27 -28.41
CA ASP A 116 42.57 -8.90 -29.70
C ASP A 116 41.85 -10.27 -29.61
N ASP A 117 41.66 -10.83 -28.43
CA ASP A 117 41.09 -12.18 -28.25
C ASP A 117 40.00 -12.27 -27.19
N VAL A 118 39.09 -11.28 -27.15
CA VAL A 118 37.95 -11.21 -26.22
C VAL A 118 37.12 -12.52 -26.21
N PRO A 119 36.81 -13.18 -27.35
CA PRO A 119 36.08 -14.44 -27.33
C PRO A 119 36.74 -15.55 -26.49
N LYS A 120 38.08 -15.70 -26.57
CA LYS A 120 38.80 -16.66 -25.74
C LYS A 120 38.81 -16.28 -24.24
N GLN A 121 38.95 -14.98 -23.94
CA GLN A 121 38.88 -14.51 -22.57
C GLN A 121 37.49 -14.81 -21.95
N VAL A 122 36.40 -14.61 -22.71
CA VAL A 122 35.04 -14.96 -22.29
C VAL A 122 34.92 -16.46 -22.01
N GLU A 123 35.34 -17.33 -22.94
CA GLU A 123 35.27 -18.79 -22.76
C GLU A 123 36.11 -19.28 -21.57
N ALA A 124 37.28 -18.69 -21.34
CA ALA A 124 38.15 -19.05 -20.22
C ALA A 124 37.52 -18.61 -18.84
N GLY A 125 36.88 -17.44 -18.79
CA GLY A 125 36.41 -16.85 -17.56
C GLY A 125 34.95 -17.17 -17.19
N LYS A 126 34.11 -17.60 -18.14
CA LYS A 126 32.63 -17.75 -17.90
C LYS A 126 32.28 -18.72 -16.75
N LYS A 127 33.14 -19.70 -16.45
CA LYS A 127 32.88 -20.69 -15.39
C LYS A 127 32.74 -20.08 -13.99
N GLN A 128 33.37 -18.94 -13.74
CA GLN A 128 33.26 -18.25 -12.43
C GLN A 128 31.85 -17.72 -12.14
N PHE A 129 31.02 -17.56 -13.19
CA PHE A 129 29.65 -17.08 -13.08
C PHE A 129 28.60 -18.19 -13.25
N ALA A 130 29.04 -19.48 -13.23
CA ALA A 130 28.11 -20.59 -13.28
C ALA A 130 27.15 -20.53 -12.04
N GLY A 131 25.87 -20.50 -12.32
CA GLY A 131 24.83 -20.42 -11.28
C GLY A 131 24.00 -21.70 -11.18
N THR A 132 22.78 -21.54 -10.68
CA THR A 132 21.78 -22.59 -10.50
C THR A 132 20.50 -22.26 -11.26
N GLU A 133 19.64 -23.24 -11.45
CA GLU A 133 18.29 -23.04 -11.93
C GLU A 133 17.34 -22.82 -10.73
N ILE A 134 16.24 -22.10 -10.97
CA ILE A 134 15.20 -21.87 -9.95
C ILE A 134 14.12 -22.95 -9.97
N ALA A 135 14.03 -23.73 -11.04
CA ALA A 135 13.10 -24.85 -11.14
C ALA A 135 13.34 -25.85 -9.99
N GLU A 136 12.24 -26.35 -9.40
CA GLU A 136 12.24 -27.27 -8.26
C GLU A 136 12.78 -26.68 -6.94
N LYS A 137 13.31 -25.44 -6.95
CA LYS A 137 13.67 -24.73 -5.72
C LYS A 137 12.42 -24.28 -4.97
N THR A 138 12.52 -24.18 -3.66
CA THR A 138 11.41 -23.75 -2.81
C THR A 138 11.48 -22.24 -2.55
N LEU A 139 10.40 -21.53 -2.90
CA LEU A 139 10.19 -20.14 -2.55
C LEU A 139 9.23 -20.05 -1.37
N GLY A 140 9.68 -19.46 -0.26
CA GLY A 140 8.85 -19.03 0.85
C GLY A 140 8.34 -17.61 0.63
N VAL A 141 7.02 -17.42 0.68
CA VAL A 141 6.38 -16.11 0.55
C VAL A 141 5.70 -15.76 1.86
N ILE A 142 6.19 -14.70 2.53
CA ILE A 142 5.63 -14.18 3.78
C ILE A 142 4.75 -12.96 3.45
N GLY A 143 3.45 -13.07 3.71
CA GLY A 143 2.44 -12.10 3.30
C GLY A 143 1.91 -12.39 1.90
N LEU A 144 0.67 -12.91 1.83
CA LEU A 144 -0.01 -13.30 0.58
C LEU A 144 -1.02 -12.24 0.10
N GLY A 145 -0.77 -10.98 0.40
CA GLY A 145 -1.58 -9.86 -0.08
C GLY A 145 -1.48 -9.62 -1.59
N ALA A 146 -1.76 -8.39 -2.04
CA ALA A 146 -1.79 -8.02 -3.45
C ALA A 146 -0.47 -8.29 -4.21
N ILE A 147 0.67 -8.23 -3.52
CA ILE A 147 2.01 -8.48 -4.10
C ILE A 147 2.37 -9.95 -3.95
N GLY A 148 2.45 -10.46 -2.71
CA GLY A 148 2.94 -11.81 -2.43
C GLY A 148 2.12 -12.90 -3.11
N GLY A 149 0.78 -12.77 -3.17
CA GLY A 149 -0.07 -13.71 -3.89
C GLY A 149 0.25 -13.79 -5.40
N ARG A 150 0.57 -12.66 -6.04
CA ARG A 150 0.99 -12.63 -7.46
C ARG A 150 2.35 -13.27 -7.64
N ILE A 151 3.31 -12.98 -6.74
CA ILE A 151 4.64 -13.61 -6.75
C ILE A 151 4.51 -15.12 -6.61
N ALA A 152 3.73 -15.58 -5.64
CA ALA A 152 3.51 -17.01 -5.40
C ALA A 152 2.97 -17.73 -6.65
N ASN A 153 1.97 -17.14 -7.31
CA ASN A 153 1.41 -17.68 -8.54
C ASN A 153 2.41 -17.76 -9.69
N ASP A 154 3.19 -16.70 -9.90
CA ASP A 154 4.10 -16.60 -11.04
C ASP A 154 5.39 -17.40 -10.78
N ALA A 155 5.88 -17.49 -9.54
CA ALA A 155 6.99 -18.35 -9.17
C ALA A 155 6.66 -19.85 -9.41
N TYR A 156 5.43 -20.27 -9.07
CA TYR A 156 4.95 -21.61 -9.42
C TYR A 156 4.98 -21.85 -10.94
N ARG A 157 4.53 -20.88 -11.75
CA ARG A 157 4.58 -20.99 -13.22
C ARG A 157 6.01 -21.07 -13.78
N LEU A 158 6.98 -20.53 -13.04
CA LEU A 158 8.41 -20.65 -13.35
C LEU A 158 9.03 -21.98 -12.87
N GLY A 159 8.23 -22.91 -12.35
CA GLY A 159 8.65 -24.23 -11.92
C GLY A 159 9.17 -24.33 -10.49
N MET A 160 8.99 -23.29 -9.67
CA MET A 160 9.35 -23.35 -8.24
C MET A 160 8.29 -24.07 -7.41
N ASN A 161 8.71 -24.72 -6.32
CA ASN A 161 7.82 -25.10 -5.23
C ASN A 161 7.52 -23.85 -4.38
N VAL A 162 6.24 -23.59 -4.05
CA VAL A 162 5.89 -22.36 -3.34
C VAL A 162 5.21 -22.68 -2.02
N LEU A 163 5.77 -22.15 -0.93
CA LEU A 163 5.20 -22.12 0.41
C LEU A 163 4.71 -20.70 0.70
N GLY A 164 3.49 -20.57 1.21
CA GLY A 164 2.91 -19.27 1.54
C GLY A 164 2.44 -19.17 2.98
N TYR A 165 2.88 -18.13 3.69
CA TYR A 165 2.45 -17.81 5.05
C TYR A 165 1.77 -16.47 5.09
N ASP A 166 0.51 -16.42 5.53
CA ASP A 166 -0.22 -15.21 5.87
C ASP A 166 -1.37 -15.56 6.82
N PRO A 167 -1.29 -15.15 8.11
CA PRO A 167 -2.34 -15.42 9.09
C PRO A 167 -3.58 -14.53 8.89
N TYR A 168 -3.50 -13.46 8.08
CA TYR A 168 -4.55 -12.47 7.90
C TYR A 168 -5.10 -12.43 6.47
N VAL A 169 -4.79 -13.41 5.63
CA VAL A 169 -5.25 -13.43 4.24
C VAL A 169 -6.78 -13.37 4.17
N SER A 170 -7.32 -12.41 3.40
CA SER A 170 -8.76 -12.32 3.18
C SER A 170 -9.26 -13.43 2.26
N ILE A 171 -10.55 -13.78 2.39
CA ILE A 171 -11.19 -14.76 1.50
C ILE A 171 -11.03 -14.34 0.03
N GLU A 172 -11.26 -13.06 -0.29
CA GLU A 172 -11.12 -12.52 -1.65
C GLU A 172 -9.69 -12.69 -2.18
N THR A 173 -8.68 -12.46 -1.35
CA THR A 173 -7.28 -12.66 -1.74
C THR A 173 -6.97 -14.13 -1.92
N ALA A 174 -7.45 -15.00 -1.01
CA ALA A 174 -7.23 -16.44 -1.08
C ALA A 174 -7.79 -17.05 -2.38
N TRP A 175 -8.93 -16.59 -2.87
CA TRP A 175 -9.50 -17.01 -4.16
C TRP A 175 -8.61 -16.70 -5.38
N ASN A 176 -7.69 -15.75 -5.26
CA ASN A 176 -6.76 -15.39 -6.33
C ASN A 176 -5.41 -16.10 -6.24
N ILE A 177 -5.19 -16.92 -5.20
CA ILE A 177 -3.97 -17.70 -5.02
C ILE A 177 -4.18 -19.08 -5.65
N SER A 178 -3.20 -19.53 -6.43
CA SER A 178 -3.20 -20.86 -7.04
C SER A 178 -3.28 -21.95 -5.96
N SER A 179 -4.06 -22.99 -6.21
CA SER A 179 -4.13 -24.19 -5.35
C SER A 179 -2.80 -24.95 -5.24
N HIS A 180 -1.84 -24.67 -6.10
CA HIS A 180 -0.49 -25.24 -6.06
C HIS A 180 0.43 -24.52 -5.06
N VAL A 181 0.05 -23.33 -4.57
CA VAL A 181 0.76 -22.67 -3.48
C VAL A 181 0.40 -23.37 -2.17
N LYS A 182 1.37 -24.00 -1.55
CA LYS A 182 1.16 -24.72 -0.29
C LYS A 182 1.12 -23.74 0.87
N ARG A 183 -0.05 -23.62 1.51
CA ARG A 183 -0.17 -22.84 2.74
C ARG A 183 0.56 -23.54 3.89
N VAL A 184 1.34 -22.77 4.66
CA VAL A 184 1.92 -23.18 5.93
C VAL A 184 1.26 -22.42 7.08
N ALA A 185 1.14 -23.07 8.23
CA ALA A 185 0.48 -22.51 9.41
C ALA A 185 1.45 -21.75 10.31
N ASP A 186 2.73 -22.10 10.26
CA ASP A 186 3.80 -21.48 11.04
C ASP A 186 4.87 -20.89 10.11
N ILE A 187 5.29 -19.67 10.39
CA ILE A 187 6.34 -18.98 9.65
C ILE A 187 7.69 -19.74 9.71
N LYS A 188 7.93 -20.51 10.77
CA LYS A 188 9.13 -21.35 10.93
C LYS A 188 9.29 -22.34 9.78
N GLU A 189 8.17 -22.86 9.24
CA GLU A 189 8.24 -23.75 8.07
C GLU A 189 8.80 -23.03 6.83
N ILE A 190 8.55 -21.74 6.68
CA ILE A 190 9.15 -20.93 5.61
C ILE A 190 10.66 -20.89 5.80
N PHE A 191 11.13 -20.58 7.00
CA PHE A 191 12.57 -20.50 7.28
C PHE A 191 13.28 -21.82 7.07
N GLU A 192 12.73 -22.91 7.57
CA GLU A 192 13.35 -24.26 7.52
C GLU A 192 13.40 -24.89 6.14
N LYS A 193 12.45 -24.54 5.24
CA LYS A 193 12.23 -25.31 4.01
C LYS A 193 12.51 -24.55 2.73
N SER A 194 12.87 -23.27 2.80
CA SER A 194 12.97 -22.43 1.60
C SER A 194 14.41 -22.21 1.16
N ASP A 195 14.65 -22.33 -0.16
CA ASP A 195 15.89 -21.89 -0.82
C ASP A 195 15.89 -20.37 -1.04
N TYR A 196 14.70 -19.79 -1.26
CA TYR A 196 14.44 -18.37 -1.45
C TYR A 196 13.33 -17.93 -0.52
N ILE A 197 13.45 -16.75 0.10
CA ILE A 197 12.43 -16.18 0.95
C ILE A 197 12.16 -14.74 0.50
N THR A 198 10.89 -14.40 0.36
CA THR A 198 10.47 -13.02 0.06
C THR A 198 9.36 -12.57 1.01
N ILE A 199 9.43 -11.31 1.46
CA ILE A 199 8.50 -10.77 2.46
C ILE A 199 7.69 -9.60 1.92
N HIS A 200 6.38 -9.62 2.15
CA HIS A 200 5.41 -8.64 1.65
C HIS A 200 4.37 -8.26 2.70
N VAL A 201 4.81 -8.07 3.93
CA VAL A 201 3.97 -7.59 5.04
C VAL A 201 4.19 -6.11 5.32
N PRO A 202 3.22 -5.38 5.89
CA PRO A 202 3.43 -4.03 6.38
C PRO A 202 4.38 -4.03 7.58
N LEU A 203 5.08 -2.92 7.78
CA LEU A 203 5.84 -2.69 9.01
C LEU A 203 4.87 -2.33 10.14
N THR A 204 4.88 -3.13 11.18
CA THR A 204 4.19 -2.93 12.46
C THR A 204 5.14 -3.31 13.59
N GLU A 205 4.77 -3.11 14.85
CA GLU A 205 5.58 -3.60 15.96
C GLU A 205 5.75 -5.13 15.93
N ASP A 206 4.69 -5.87 15.52
CA ASP A 206 4.73 -7.34 15.44
C ASP A 206 5.56 -7.87 14.26
N THR A 207 5.75 -7.07 13.21
CA THR A 207 6.50 -7.48 12.02
C THR A 207 7.91 -6.89 11.96
N ARG A 208 8.23 -5.94 12.81
CA ARG A 208 9.59 -5.39 12.95
C ARG A 208 10.57 -6.50 13.28
N ALA A 209 11.70 -6.52 12.59
CA ALA A 209 12.74 -7.53 12.75
C ALA A 209 12.20 -8.98 12.65
N THR A 210 11.25 -9.24 11.74
CA THR A 210 10.80 -10.62 11.41
C THR A 210 11.97 -11.53 11.06
N PHE A 211 13.04 -10.97 10.49
CA PHE A 211 14.30 -11.65 10.22
C PHE A 211 15.34 -11.20 11.26
N ASP A 212 15.30 -11.83 12.40
CA ASP A 212 16.24 -11.70 13.51
C ASP A 212 17.19 -12.92 13.61
N GLN A 213 17.97 -12.99 14.67
CA GLN A 213 18.92 -14.08 14.91
C GLN A 213 18.23 -15.45 15.03
N GLU A 214 17.02 -15.53 15.66
CA GLU A 214 16.26 -16.78 15.77
C GLU A 214 15.80 -17.23 14.37
N ALA A 215 15.23 -16.31 13.57
CA ALA A 215 14.77 -16.61 12.22
C ALA A 215 15.92 -17.09 11.33
N PHE A 216 17.06 -16.41 11.33
CA PHE A 216 18.24 -16.86 10.57
C PHE A 216 18.79 -18.20 11.06
N GLY A 217 18.72 -18.48 12.37
CA GLY A 217 19.13 -19.74 12.95
C GLY A 217 18.30 -20.96 12.50
N LEU A 218 17.07 -20.73 12.02
CA LEU A 218 16.20 -21.78 11.48
C LEU A 218 16.41 -22.03 9.98
N MET A 219 17.09 -21.12 9.26
CA MET A 219 17.21 -21.20 7.82
C MET A 219 18.28 -22.22 7.37
N GLN A 220 18.06 -22.72 6.16
CA GLN A 220 19.06 -23.59 5.51
C GLN A 220 20.26 -22.75 5.04
N LYS A 221 21.44 -23.39 5.02
CA LYS A 221 22.61 -22.75 4.42
C LYS A 221 22.41 -22.49 2.92
N GLY A 222 22.76 -21.29 2.50
CA GLY A 222 22.66 -20.88 1.10
C GLY A 222 21.32 -20.27 0.71
N THR A 223 20.44 -19.96 1.68
CA THR A 223 19.17 -19.26 1.44
C THR A 223 19.40 -17.86 0.86
N THR A 224 18.57 -17.47 -0.10
CA THR A 224 18.52 -16.11 -0.65
C THR A 224 17.31 -15.37 -0.07
N LEU A 225 17.55 -14.21 0.56
CA LEU A 225 16.52 -13.36 1.13
C LEU A 225 16.24 -12.15 0.24
N ILE A 226 14.96 -11.87 -0.02
CA ILE A 226 14.51 -10.77 -0.87
C ILE A 226 13.51 -9.90 -0.08
N ASN A 227 13.81 -8.60 0.02
CA ASN A 227 12.96 -7.66 0.76
C ASN A 227 12.70 -6.38 -0.06
N PHE A 228 11.52 -6.30 -0.66
CA PHE A 228 10.96 -5.13 -1.34
C PHE A 228 9.74 -4.58 -0.56
N ALA A 229 9.66 -4.85 0.74
CA ALA A 229 8.56 -4.38 1.60
C ALA A 229 8.98 -3.21 2.48
N ARG A 230 9.82 -3.44 3.50
CA ARG A 230 10.36 -2.39 4.40
C ARG A 230 11.72 -2.86 4.96
N GLY A 231 12.69 -1.93 5.07
CA GLY A 231 14.03 -2.25 5.57
C GLY A 231 14.01 -2.84 6.96
N GLU A 232 13.22 -2.25 7.86
CA GLU A 232 13.13 -2.59 9.29
C GLU A 232 12.50 -3.96 9.60
N LEU A 233 12.09 -4.70 8.57
CA LEU A 233 11.68 -6.11 8.71
C LEU A 233 12.87 -7.04 8.92
N VAL A 234 14.08 -6.57 8.66
CA VAL A 234 15.33 -7.30 8.80
C VAL A 234 16.18 -6.62 9.85
N ASP A 235 16.69 -7.38 10.82
CA ASP A 235 17.76 -6.95 11.72
C ASP A 235 19.09 -7.04 10.97
N ASN A 236 19.71 -5.91 10.69
CA ASN A 236 20.93 -5.87 9.88
C ASN A 236 22.13 -6.51 10.61
N ALA A 237 22.21 -6.43 11.94
CA ALA A 237 23.28 -7.08 12.69
C ALA A 237 23.18 -8.60 12.58
N ALA A 238 21.99 -9.16 12.78
CA ALA A 238 21.73 -10.59 12.59
C ALA A 238 21.92 -11.03 11.14
N LEU A 239 21.58 -10.18 10.17
CA LEU A 239 21.83 -10.45 8.74
C LEU A 239 23.32 -10.60 8.43
N PHE A 240 24.18 -9.72 8.97
CA PHE A 240 25.62 -9.82 8.74
C PHE A 240 26.22 -11.11 9.33
N GLU A 241 25.80 -11.49 10.54
CA GLU A 241 26.19 -12.77 11.12
C GLU A 241 25.74 -13.97 10.25
N ALA A 242 24.52 -13.92 9.71
CA ALA A 242 24.00 -14.98 8.84
C ALA A 242 24.70 -15.05 7.49
N LEU A 243 25.16 -13.92 6.93
CA LEU A 243 25.98 -13.86 5.71
C LEU A 243 27.37 -14.47 5.97
N GLU A 244 28.05 -14.11 7.06
CA GLU A 244 29.36 -14.67 7.45
C GLU A 244 29.29 -16.18 7.71
N ALA A 245 28.20 -16.66 8.35
CA ALA A 245 27.97 -18.08 8.60
C ALA A 245 27.56 -18.88 7.36
N GLY A 246 27.32 -18.19 6.23
CA GLY A 246 26.85 -18.80 4.97
C GLY A 246 25.42 -19.35 5.05
N VAL A 247 24.65 -18.96 6.03
CA VAL A 247 23.20 -19.20 6.12
C VAL A 247 22.51 -18.42 5.01
N ILE A 248 22.77 -17.13 4.93
CA ILE A 248 22.31 -16.29 3.83
C ILE A 248 23.42 -16.25 2.76
N LYS A 249 23.09 -16.73 1.56
CA LYS A 249 23.98 -16.65 0.39
C LYS A 249 23.93 -15.25 -0.24
N ARG A 250 22.75 -14.65 -0.29
CA ARG A 250 22.52 -13.32 -0.89
C ARG A 250 21.33 -12.64 -0.25
N TYR A 251 21.46 -11.34 0.03
CA TYR A 251 20.35 -10.46 0.40
C TYR A 251 20.09 -9.44 -0.71
N ILE A 252 18.83 -9.30 -1.13
CA ILE A 252 18.42 -8.37 -2.17
C ILE A 252 17.32 -7.46 -1.62
N THR A 253 17.52 -6.16 -1.72
CA THR A 253 16.56 -5.18 -1.22
C THR A 253 16.56 -3.92 -2.08
N ASP A 254 15.49 -3.13 -1.98
CA ASP A 254 15.44 -1.76 -2.52
C ASP A 254 15.42 -0.68 -1.40
N PHE A 255 15.82 -1.07 -0.18
CA PHE A 255 15.99 -0.20 0.99
C PHE A 255 17.48 -0.05 1.31
N GLY A 256 18.13 0.93 0.66
CA GLY A 256 19.56 1.20 0.86
C GLY A 256 19.81 1.98 2.14
N VAL A 257 20.70 1.44 2.98
CA VAL A 257 21.37 2.13 4.09
C VAL A 257 22.87 1.94 3.95
N ASP A 258 23.66 2.86 4.49
CA ASP A 258 25.12 2.91 4.24
C ASP A 258 25.83 1.58 4.54
N GLU A 259 25.45 0.91 5.63
CA GLU A 259 26.05 -0.36 6.06
C GLU A 259 25.78 -1.54 5.11
N LEU A 260 24.68 -1.51 4.33
CA LEU A 260 24.38 -2.55 3.34
C LEU A 260 25.10 -2.35 2.00
N LEU A 261 25.53 -1.11 1.74
CA LEU A 261 26.19 -0.78 0.48
C LEU A 261 27.60 -1.41 0.40
N ARG A 262 28.01 -1.81 -0.80
CA ARG A 262 29.34 -2.38 -1.09
C ARG A 262 29.61 -3.76 -0.47
N HIS A 263 28.65 -4.38 0.20
CA HIS A 263 28.83 -5.76 0.66
C HIS A 263 28.69 -6.74 -0.52
N PRO A 264 29.60 -7.67 -0.73
CA PRO A 264 29.64 -8.52 -1.95
C PRO A 264 28.44 -9.46 -2.09
N GLN A 265 27.80 -9.81 -0.99
CA GLN A 265 26.62 -10.70 -0.98
C GLN A 265 25.29 -9.93 -0.88
N ILE A 266 25.32 -8.59 -0.85
CA ILE A 266 24.13 -7.74 -0.78
C ILE A 266 23.95 -7.00 -2.09
N THR A 267 22.76 -7.06 -2.65
CA THR A 267 22.37 -6.26 -3.82
C THR A 267 21.33 -5.25 -3.40
N VAL A 268 21.65 -3.97 -3.53
CA VAL A 268 20.74 -2.86 -3.18
C VAL A 268 20.29 -2.16 -4.46
N PHE A 269 18.99 -2.11 -4.68
CA PHE A 269 18.37 -1.32 -5.74
C PHE A 269 17.86 0.03 -5.20
N PRO A 270 17.77 1.09 -6.02
CA PRO A 270 17.38 2.42 -5.56
C PRO A 270 15.85 2.59 -5.48
N HIS A 271 15.17 1.81 -4.66
CA HIS A 271 13.72 1.85 -4.37
C HIS A 271 12.85 1.88 -5.64
N LEU A 272 13.15 1.01 -6.61
CA LEU A 272 12.48 0.94 -7.91
C LEU A 272 11.35 -0.10 -7.99
N GLY A 273 11.10 -0.86 -6.93
CA GLY A 273 10.13 -1.96 -6.95
C GLY A 273 8.74 -1.58 -7.49
N GLY A 274 8.25 -0.38 -7.18
CA GLY A 274 6.96 0.13 -7.66
C GLY A 274 7.05 1.24 -8.70
N SER A 275 8.20 1.47 -9.33
CA SER A 275 8.47 2.62 -10.20
C SER A 275 8.43 2.24 -11.68
N THR A 276 7.23 1.99 -12.21
CA THR A 276 6.96 1.80 -13.64
C THR A 276 5.86 2.75 -14.09
N GLU A 277 5.80 3.04 -15.40
CA GLU A 277 4.76 3.88 -16.00
C GLU A 277 3.36 3.34 -15.70
N GLU A 278 3.17 2.02 -15.79
CA GLU A 278 1.91 1.35 -15.51
C GLU A 278 1.53 1.43 -14.02
N ALA A 279 2.50 1.29 -13.12
CA ALA A 279 2.25 1.44 -11.69
C ALA A 279 1.83 2.88 -11.33
N GLU A 280 2.47 3.88 -11.93
CA GLU A 280 2.10 5.28 -11.79
C GLU A 280 0.70 5.57 -12.32
N LEU A 281 0.38 5.06 -13.51
CA LEU A 281 -0.94 5.14 -14.11
C LEU A 281 -2.00 4.48 -13.22
N ASN A 282 -1.77 3.25 -12.78
CA ASN A 282 -2.70 2.51 -11.93
C ASN A 282 -2.93 3.21 -10.58
N CYS A 283 -1.88 3.77 -9.98
CA CYS A 283 -2.00 4.57 -8.77
C CYS A 283 -2.83 5.85 -9.00
N ALA A 284 -2.62 6.55 -10.10
CA ALA A 284 -3.38 7.74 -10.44
C ALA A 284 -4.86 7.42 -10.72
N ILE A 285 -5.15 6.34 -11.46
CA ILE A 285 -6.52 5.82 -11.70
C ILE A 285 -7.20 5.51 -10.36
N MET A 286 -6.55 4.76 -9.49
CA MET A 286 -7.13 4.40 -8.19
C MET A 286 -7.36 5.62 -7.30
N ALA A 287 -6.43 6.57 -7.27
CA ALA A 287 -6.56 7.81 -6.52
C ALA A 287 -7.75 8.65 -7.03
N GLY A 288 -7.86 8.82 -8.35
CA GLY A 288 -8.99 9.53 -8.98
C GLY A 288 -10.33 8.89 -8.66
N LYS A 289 -10.46 7.57 -8.85
CA LYS A 289 -11.68 6.81 -8.50
C LYS A 289 -12.03 6.92 -7.01
N THR A 290 -11.04 6.90 -6.14
CA THR A 290 -11.24 6.98 -4.68
C THR A 290 -11.74 8.37 -4.28
N ILE A 291 -11.11 9.45 -4.76
CA ILE A 291 -11.57 10.82 -4.52
C ILE A 291 -12.98 11.02 -5.07
N ARG A 292 -13.24 10.63 -6.32
CA ARG A 292 -14.56 10.73 -6.92
C ARG A 292 -15.62 10.04 -6.06
N ARG A 293 -15.41 8.78 -5.71
CA ARG A 293 -16.34 8.01 -4.87
C ARG A 293 -16.61 8.70 -3.55
N PHE A 294 -15.56 9.09 -2.83
CA PHE A 294 -15.72 9.77 -1.54
C PHE A 294 -16.47 11.10 -1.70
N MET A 295 -16.14 11.91 -2.69
CA MET A 295 -16.76 13.22 -2.88
C MET A 295 -18.23 13.11 -3.30
N GLU A 296 -18.57 12.17 -4.18
CA GLU A 296 -19.92 11.99 -4.72
C GLU A 296 -20.84 11.19 -3.78
N THR A 297 -20.31 10.22 -3.04
CA THR A 297 -21.14 9.28 -2.26
C THR A 297 -20.86 9.27 -0.77
N GLY A 298 -19.75 9.85 -0.32
CA GLY A 298 -19.30 9.76 1.08
C GLY A 298 -18.72 8.40 1.47
N GLU A 299 -18.65 7.42 0.56
CA GLU A 299 -18.05 6.11 0.88
C GLU A 299 -16.53 6.25 1.14
N ILE A 300 -16.05 5.58 2.17
CA ILE A 300 -14.62 5.51 2.51
C ILE A 300 -14.09 4.11 2.20
N ILE A 301 -13.12 4.03 1.28
CA ILE A 301 -12.41 2.80 0.93
C ILE A 301 -10.91 3.12 0.83
N ASN A 302 -10.07 2.29 1.42
CA ASN A 302 -8.60 2.48 1.44
C ASN A 302 -8.11 3.71 2.21
N SER A 303 -8.86 4.18 3.20
CA SER A 303 -8.39 5.23 4.09
C SER A 303 -7.40 4.72 5.14
N VAL A 304 -6.41 5.56 5.48
CA VAL A 304 -5.44 5.25 6.53
C VAL A 304 -5.88 5.74 7.90
N ASN A 305 -6.73 6.75 7.97
CA ASN A 305 -7.13 7.39 9.22
C ASN A 305 -8.59 7.17 9.64
N PHE A 306 -9.48 6.83 8.73
CA PHE A 306 -10.87 6.52 9.05
C PHE A 306 -11.24 5.09 8.64
N PRO A 307 -12.29 4.49 9.22
CA PRO A 307 -12.72 3.14 8.89
C PRO A 307 -13.28 3.07 7.47
N ASN A 308 -13.16 1.89 6.85
CA ASN A 308 -13.85 1.64 5.60
C ASN A 308 -15.37 1.58 5.85
N VAL A 309 -16.12 2.40 5.12
CA VAL A 309 -17.58 2.43 5.15
C VAL A 309 -18.09 2.45 3.71
N ARG A 310 -18.86 1.45 3.36
CA ARG A 310 -19.40 1.28 2.02
C ARG A 310 -20.90 1.05 2.08
N GLN A 311 -21.65 1.95 1.43
CA GLN A 311 -23.10 1.91 1.33
C GLN A 311 -23.54 2.68 0.09
N ALA A 312 -24.24 2.02 -0.80
CA ALA A 312 -24.80 2.70 -1.97
C ALA A 312 -25.73 3.83 -1.54
N LEU A 313 -25.69 4.96 -2.25
CA LEU A 313 -26.57 6.10 -2.00
C LEU A 313 -27.96 5.78 -2.51
N SER A 314 -28.88 5.42 -1.60
CA SER A 314 -30.28 5.04 -1.89
C SER A 314 -31.26 6.19 -1.73
N ALA A 315 -31.09 6.99 -0.66
CA ALA A 315 -31.98 8.07 -0.30
C ALA A 315 -31.71 9.39 -1.04
N PRO A 316 -32.66 10.36 -1.06
CA PRO A 316 -32.48 11.69 -1.65
C PRO A 316 -31.32 12.48 -1.06
N TYR A 317 -31.10 12.36 0.26
CA TYR A 317 -30.05 13.05 0.98
C TYR A 317 -29.21 12.08 1.81
N ARG A 318 -27.91 12.32 1.81
CA ARG A 318 -26.95 11.69 2.72
C ARG A 318 -26.21 12.75 3.50
N ILE A 319 -26.15 12.59 4.82
CA ILE A 319 -25.25 13.36 5.67
C ILE A 319 -24.11 12.44 6.09
N THR A 320 -22.88 12.91 5.93
CA THR A 320 -21.70 12.21 6.45
C THR A 320 -21.12 13.00 7.61
N LEU A 321 -20.82 12.31 8.71
CA LEU A 321 -20.28 12.90 9.92
C LEU A 321 -18.92 12.26 10.24
N ILE A 322 -17.92 13.09 10.50
CA ILE A 322 -16.72 12.69 11.21
C ILE A 322 -16.90 13.18 12.65
N ASN A 323 -16.88 12.25 13.59
CA ASN A 323 -17.14 12.55 15.00
C ASN A 323 -16.12 11.84 15.91
N LYS A 324 -15.99 12.35 17.14
CA LYS A 324 -15.24 11.66 18.19
C LYS A 324 -15.96 10.35 18.55
N ASN A 325 -15.18 9.31 18.80
CA ASN A 325 -15.69 8.00 19.22
C ASN A 325 -16.00 8.01 20.73
N VAL A 326 -17.13 8.61 21.08
CA VAL A 326 -17.56 8.75 22.47
C VAL A 326 -18.91 8.08 22.71
N PRO A 327 -19.22 7.67 23.96
CA PRO A 327 -20.53 7.09 24.32
C PRO A 327 -21.70 7.98 23.87
N ASN A 328 -22.82 7.36 23.53
CA ASN A 328 -24.09 7.99 23.17
C ASN A 328 -24.10 8.83 21.89
N ILE A 329 -23.03 8.86 21.09
CA ILE A 329 -22.97 9.70 19.88
C ILE A 329 -24.05 9.29 18.84
N VAL A 330 -24.26 7.99 18.63
CA VAL A 330 -25.28 7.48 17.69
C VAL A 330 -26.70 7.83 18.19
N ALA A 331 -26.94 7.72 19.49
CA ALA A 331 -28.21 8.11 20.07
C ALA A 331 -28.48 9.61 19.87
N ARG A 332 -27.49 10.46 20.08
CA ARG A 332 -27.59 11.90 19.83
C ARG A 332 -27.88 12.23 18.37
N ILE A 333 -27.23 11.55 17.44
CA ILE A 333 -27.47 11.70 16.00
C ILE A 333 -28.91 11.31 15.66
N SER A 334 -29.39 10.14 16.10
CA SER A 334 -30.75 9.67 15.80
C SER A 334 -31.82 10.51 16.46
N THR A 335 -31.59 11.01 17.68
CA THR A 335 -32.51 11.96 18.35
C THR A 335 -32.60 13.25 17.56
N ALA A 336 -31.47 13.81 17.11
CA ALA A 336 -31.48 15.06 16.34
C ALA A 336 -32.29 14.94 15.04
N VAL A 337 -32.26 13.78 14.38
CA VAL A 337 -33.08 13.49 13.19
C VAL A 337 -34.54 13.34 13.56
N SER A 338 -34.85 12.60 14.64
CA SER A 338 -36.23 12.38 15.13
C SER A 338 -36.92 13.67 15.56
N ASP A 339 -36.20 14.60 16.19
CA ASP A 339 -36.71 15.89 16.62
C ASP A 339 -37.29 16.74 15.44
N LEU A 340 -36.74 16.53 14.24
CA LEU A 340 -37.19 17.18 13.00
C LEU A 340 -38.21 16.35 12.22
N ASN A 341 -38.64 15.21 12.80
CA ASN A 341 -39.57 14.28 12.18
C ASN A 341 -39.11 13.83 10.79
N ILE A 342 -37.81 13.53 10.66
CA ILE A 342 -37.17 13.00 9.44
C ILE A 342 -37.02 11.49 9.58
N ASN A 343 -37.30 10.75 8.52
CA ASN A 343 -37.09 9.28 8.48
C ASN A 343 -35.64 8.94 8.10
N ILE A 344 -35.04 8.01 8.86
CA ILE A 344 -33.72 7.43 8.58
C ILE A 344 -33.93 6.20 7.70
N ASP A 345 -33.48 6.25 6.43
CA ASP A 345 -33.45 5.09 5.54
C ASP A 345 -32.30 4.15 5.92
N ASN A 346 -31.13 4.70 6.22
CA ASN A 346 -29.96 3.92 6.64
C ASN A 346 -29.04 4.73 7.55
N ILE A 347 -28.42 4.05 8.50
CA ILE A 347 -27.37 4.61 9.35
C ILE A 347 -26.25 3.60 9.53
N ILE A 348 -25.03 4.01 9.21
CA ILE A 348 -23.82 3.22 9.46
C ILE A 348 -22.86 4.09 10.26
N ASN A 349 -22.47 3.60 11.44
CA ASN A 349 -21.39 4.21 12.23
C ASN A 349 -20.28 3.18 12.41
N ARG A 350 -19.06 3.57 12.09
CA ARG A 350 -17.87 2.77 12.34
C ARG A 350 -16.76 3.62 12.95
N SER A 351 -16.04 3.05 13.91
CA SER A 351 -14.94 3.72 14.59
C SER A 351 -13.58 3.17 14.17
N LYS A 352 -12.57 4.02 14.31
CA LYS A 352 -11.16 3.68 14.22
C LYS A 352 -10.39 4.60 15.19
N GLY A 353 -9.88 4.04 16.28
CA GLY A 353 -9.28 4.81 17.37
C GLY A 353 -10.26 5.81 17.97
N ASP A 354 -9.83 7.04 18.12
CA ASP A 354 -10.58 8.12 18.79
C ASP A 354 -11.67 8.78 17.92
N TYR A 355 -11.81 8.34 16.66
CA TYR A 355 -12.74 8.90 15.70
C TYR A 355 -13.68 7.85 15.13
N ALA A 356 -14.87 8.31 14.73
CA ALA A 356 -15.83 7.50 14.00
C ALA A 356 -16.28 8.24 12.73
N TYR A 357 -16.73 7.46 11.77
CA TYR A 357 -17.36 7.94 10.56
C TYR A 357 -18.79 7.42 10.47
N THR A 358 -19.74 8.33 10.29
CA THR A 358 -21.16 8.01 10.16
C THR A 358 -21.67 8.38 8.79
N LEU A 359 -22.32 7.42 8.11
CA LEU A 359 -23.18 7.67 6.96
C LEU A 359 -24.63 7.63 7.43
N LEU A 360 -25.39 8.64 7.08
CA LEU A 360 -26.79 8.81 7.46
C LEU A 360 -27.59 9.12 6.19
N ASP A 361 -28.37 8.16 5.71
CA ASP A 361 -29.26 8.30 4.56
C ASP A 361 -30.65 8.70 5.06
N LEU A 362 -31.20 9.77 4.50
CA LEU A 362 -32.44 10.41 4.96
C LEU A 362 -33.48 10.42 3.83
N ASP A 363 -34.65 9.86 4.12
CA ASP A 363 -35.82 9.92 3.25
C ASP A 363 -36.66 11.14 3.63
N GLU A 364 -36.25 12.29 3.13
CA GLU A 364 -36.89 13.59 3.33
C GLU A 364 -36.87 14.37 2.01
N SER A 365 -37.93 15.11 1.73
CA SER A 365 -38.05 15.97 0.55
C SER A 365 -37.86 17.46 0.88
N ASP A 366 -38.06 17.84 2.12
CA ASP A 366 -37.92 19.22 2.57
C ASP A 366 -36.44 19.56 2.83
N GLN A 367 -35.89 20.36 1.93
CA GLN A 367 -34.50 20.80 2.00
C GLN A 367 -34.24 21.70 3.24
N SER A 368 -35.24 22.41 3.75
CA SER A 368 -35.06 23.29 4.91
C SER A 368 -34.77 22.48 6.18
N LYS A 369 -35.51 21.40 6.40
CA LYS A 369 -35.29 20.49 7.53
C LYS A 369 -33.90 19.83 7.46
N ILE A 370 -33.46 19.47 6.24
CA ILE A 370 -32.11 18.90 6.05
C ILE A 370 -31.03 19.93 6.39
N GLN A 371 -31.25 21.22 6.05
CA GLN A 371 -30.30 22.28 6.40
C GLN A 371 -30.28 22.52 7.92
N ASP A 372 -31.43 22.58 8.57
CA ASP A 372 -31.52 22.71 10.02
C ASP A 372 -30.79 21.58 10.76
N LEU A 373 -30.88 20.35 10.21
CA LEU A 373 -30.17 19.20 10.75
C LEU A 373 -28.64 19.32 10.56
N VAL A 374 -28.19 19.79 9.40
CA VAL A 374 -26.76 20.06 9.13
C VAL A 374 -26.23 21.09 10.11
N ASP A 375 -26.94 22.22 10.27
CA ASP A 375 -26.56 23.30 11.17
C ASP A 375 -26.52 22.84 12.66
N LYS A 376 -27.46 21.96 13.06
CA LYS A 376 -27.46 21.34 14.39
C LYS A 376 -26.24 20.45 14.62
N PHE A 377 -25.81 19.69 13.59
CA PHE A 377 -24.63 18.86 13.68
C PHE A 377 -23.33 19.68 13.66
N GLU A 378 -23.22 20.71 12.84
CA GLU A 378 -22.05 21.59 12.78
C GLU A 378 -21.79 22.31 14.12
N ASN A 379 -22.84 22.59 14.89
CA ASN A 379 -22.75 23.21 16.21
C ASN A 379 -22.58 22.20 17.36
N SER A 380 -22.31 20.91 17.07
CA SER A 380 -22.16 19.87 18.09
C SER A 380 -20.70 19.63 18.48
N ASP A 381 -20.37 19.70 19.79
CA ASP A 381 -19.00 19.58 20.33
C ASP A 381 -18.21 18.33 19.94
N ASN A 382 -18.89 17.24 19.59
CA ASN A 382 -18.27 15.97 19.26
C ASN A 382 -18.25 15.67 17.76
N ILE A 383 -18.75 16.58 16.93
CA ILE A 383 -18.72 16.45 15.48
C ILE A 383 -17.62 17.34 14.93
N VAL A 384 -16.69 16.73 14.20
CA VAL A 384 -15.51 17.39 13.62
C VAL A 384 -15.82 17.95 12.23
N ARG A 385 -16.61 17.20 11.45
CA ARG A 385 -16.98 17.61 10.10
C ARG A 385 -18.34 17.04 9.69
N VAL A 386 -19.11 17.87 9.03
CA VAL A 386 -20.41 17.52 8.43
C VAL A 386 -20.32 17.71 6.92
N ARG A 387 -20.94 16.82 6.15
CA ARG A 387 -21.10 17.00 4.71
C ARG A 387 -22.49 16.55 4.28
N LEU A 388 -23.17 17.38 3.52
CA LEU A 388 -24.40 17.05 2.84
C LEU A 388 -24.12 16.59 1.40
N ILE A 389 -24.65 15.45 1.03
CA ILE A 389 -24.59 14.89 -0.32
C ILE A 389 -26.03 14.73 -0.80
N LYS A 390 -26.31 15.21 -2.02
CA LYS A 390 -27.61 15.06 -2.68
C LYS A 390 -27.46 14.03 -3.80
N LYS A 391 -28.48 13.17 -3.93
CA LYS A 391 -28.54 12.17 -4.99
C LYS A 391 -28.79 12.80 -6.36
#